data_36d9fc5aadd85ca4d0c010ab394fe67d
#
_entry.id   36d9fc5aadd85ca4d0c010ab394fe67d
#
_cell.length_a   1.000
_cell.length_b   1.000
_cell.length_c   1.000
_cell.angle_alpha   90.00
_cell.angle_beta   90.00
_cell.angle_gamma   90.00
#
_symmetry.space_group_name_H-M   'P 1'
#
loop_
_entity.id
_entity.type
_entity.pdbx_description
1 polymer ?
#
loop_
_entity_poly.entity_id
_entity_poly.type
_entity_poly.pdbx_seq_one_letter_code
_entity_poly.pdbx_strand_id
1 'polypeptide(L)'
;MNQDISRRNLLNFAAVAPLGGAISATKIASAGRSNVNATQSRARKRIQELHLPNVPLVSHEGNEVLFYDDLVKDKIVTINFFYSRCNEICPIVMANLVKVQKILGDQVGRQIQMYSITLKPEQDDLDAIREYRSALRAGPGWTFFTGKTANIDKIRRGIGFTYPDPAIDRDVTQHIGNVRYGNEPLMLWAACPGQAHTEWVAESFEWMVHPETNRVQKP
;
A
#
# COMPACT_ATOMS: atom_id res chain seq x y z
N MET A 1 -49.56 42.02 14.33
CA MET A 1 -49.44 43.19 13.43
C MET A 1 -48.28 42.86 12.48
N ASN A 2 -48.66 42.45 11.27
CA ASN A 2 -47.77 42.10 10.16
C ASN A 2 -47.15 43.36 9.59
N GLN A 3 -45.89 43.29 9.22
CA GLN A 3 -45.37 44.10 8.13
C GLN A 3 -44.52 43.23 7.19
N ASP A 4 -45.17 42.91 6.05
CA ASP A 4 -44.56 42.46 4.83
C ASP A 4 -43.61 43.53 4.28
N ILE A 5 -42.33 43.20 4.08
CA ILE A 5 -41.40 44.02 3.32
C ILE A 5 -41.29 43.39 1.92
N SER A 6 -41.99 44.03 1.01
CA SER A 6 -42.09 43.75 -0.43
C SER A 6 -40.71 43.74 -1.13
N ARG A 7 -40.44 42.63 -1.80
CA ARG A 7 -39.34 42.47 -2.75
C ARG A 7 -39.66 43.06 -4.12
N ARG A 8 -39.72 44.37 -4.23
CA ARG A 8 -39.84 45.06 -5.53
C ARG A 8 -39.31 46.48 -5.40
N ASN A 9 -38.03 46.64 -5.81
CA ASN A 9 -37.46 47.87 -6.39
C ASN A 9 -35.95 47.88 -6.24
N LEU A 10 -35.23 47.30 -7.19
CA LEU A 10 -33.81 47.58 -7.46
C LEU A 10 -33.47 47.05 -8.86
N LEU A 11 -34.08 47.70 -9.85
CA LEU A 11 -33.62 47.64 -11.22
C LEU A 11 -33.50 49.09 -11.70
N ASN A 12 -32.31 49.64 -11.62
CA ASN A 12 -31.83 50.73 -12.47
C ASN A 12 -30.43 51.12 -11.96
N PHE A 13 -29.39 50.42 -12.45
CA PHE A 13 -28.06 50.98 -12.53
C PHE A 13 -27.57 50.87 -13.95
N ALA A 14 -27.29 52.02 -14.50
CA ALA A 14 -26.84 52.27 -15.85
C ALA A 14 -25.57 51.48 -16.21
N ALA A 15 -25.56 50.94 -17.40
CA ALA A 15 -24.37 50.37 -18.04
C ALA A 15 -23.30 51.43 -18.26
N VAL A 16 -22.24 51.39 -17.53
CA VAL A 16 -20.96 52.03 -17.88
C VAL A 16 -20.04 50.92 -18.39
N ALA A 17 -19.80 50.95 -19.69
CA ALA A 17 -18.82 50.08 -20.34
C ALA A 17 -17.40 50.59 -20.00
N PRO A 18 -16.50 49.81 -19.47
CA PRO A 18 -15.06 50.12 -19.54
C PRO A 18 -14.49 49.49 -20.80
N LEU A 19 -14.00 50.32 -21.69
CA LEU A 19 -13.07 49.97 -22.74
C LEU A 19 -11.74 49.44 -22.11
N GLY A 20 -11.30 48.31 -22.61
CA GLY A 20 -9.88 48.04 -22.73
C GLY A 20 -9.25 47.26 -21.60
N GLY A 21 -8.85 46.02 -21.91
CA GLY A 21 -7.86 45.27 -21.15
C GLY A 21 -8.25 43.80 -20.93
N ALA A 22 -8.31 43.00 -21.98
CA ALA A 22 -8.26 41.57 -21.84
C ALA A 22 -6.83 41.16 -21.40
N ILE A 23 -6.56 41.29 -20.09
CA ILE A 23 -5.36 40.71 -19.49
C ILE A 23 -5.67 39.21 -19.35
N SER A 24 -4.96 38.39 -20.15
CA SER A 24 -5.06 36.94 -20.19
C SER A 24 -4.96 36.31 -18.81
N ALA A 25 -6.08 36.09 -18.16
CA ALA A 25 -6.18 35.32 -16.90
C ALA A 25 -5.79 33.83 -17.09
N THR A 26 -5.65 33.37 -18.34
CA THR A 26 -5.36 31.97 -18.71
C THR A 26 -3.91 31.54 -18.39
N LYS A 27 -2.94 32.44 -18.37
CA LYS A 27 -1.52 32.07 -18.09
C LYS A 27 -1.20 31.87 -16.60
N ILE A 28 -1.91 32.54 -15.72
CA ILE A 28 -1.64 32.42 -14.27
C ILE A 28 -2.19 31.10 -13.71
N ALA A 29 -3.34 30.65 -14.21
CA ALA A 29 -3.94 29.39 -13.77
C ALA A 29 -3.16 28.14 -14.23
N SER A 30 -2.50 28.19 -15.42
CA SER A 30 -1.69 27.09 -15.93
C SER A 30 -0.35 26.96 -15.22
N ALA A 31 0.30 28.06 -14.88
CA ALA A 31 1.57 28.08 -14.15
C ALA A 31 1.40 27.58 -12.70
N GLY A 32 0.30 27.91 -12.03
CA GLY A 32 -0.02 27.42 -10.69
C GLY A 32 -0.26 25.91 -10.65
N ARG A 33 -1.02 25.38 -11.59
CA ARG A 33 -1.28 23.92 -11.70
C ARG A 33 -0.01 23.12 -12.02
N SER A 34 0.85 23.62 -12.88
CA SER A 34 2.13 22.98 -13.23
C SER A 34 3.07 22.90 -12.03
N ASN A 35 3.14 23.93 -11.21
CA ASN A 35 3.99 23.96 -10.01
C ASN A 35 3.46 23.01 -8.91
N VAL A 36 2.15 22.94 -8.72
CA VAL A 36 1.53 22.03 -7.74
C VAL A 36 1.79 20.58 -8.15
N ASN A 37 1.58 20.23 -9.40
CA ASN A 37 1.82 18.88 -9.91
C ASN A 37 3.31 18.48 -9.81
N ALA A 38 4.24 19.38 -10.10
CA ALA A 38 5.67 19.12 -9.96
C ALA A 38 6.08 18.93 -8.49
N THR A 39 5.50 19.70 -7.58
CA THR A 39 5.76 19.58 -6.14
C THR A 39 5.20 18.26 -5.58
N GLN A 40 3.97 17.89 -5.96
CA GLN A 40 3.36 16.60 -5.58
C GLN A 40 4.16 15.42 -6.12
N SER A 41 4.61 15.49 -7.37
CA SER A 41 5.46 14.46 -7.98
C SER A 41 6.79 14.29 -7.23
N ARG A 42 7.44 15.37 -6.82
CA ARG A 42 8.68 15.34 -6.03
C ARG A 42 8.44 14.77 -4.62
N ALA A 43 7.36 15.16 -3.95
CA ALA A 43 7.01 14.64 -2.64
C ALA A 43 6.72 13.12 -2.70
N ARG A 44 5.94 12.68 -3.68
CA ARG A 44 5.68 11.26 -3.92
C ARG A 44 6.96 10.46 -4.14
N LYS A 45 7.85 10.94 -5.02
CA LYS A 45 9.14 10.30 -5.28
C LYS A 45 9.98 10.19 -4.02
N ARG A 46 10.05 11.23 -3.21
CA ARG A 46 10.79 11.22 -1.95
C ARG A 46 10.23 10.20 -0.95
N ILE A 47 8.90 10.12 -0.81
CA ILE A 47 8.25 9.12 0.05
C ILE A 47 8.54 7.71 -0.45
N GLN A 48 8.45 7.51 -1.76
CA GLN A 48 8.77 6.22 -2.38
C GLN A 48 10.24 5.82 -2.11
N GLU A 49 11.21 6.71 -2.35
CA GLU A 49 12.63 6.44 -2.12
C GLU A 49 12.95 6.12 -0.65
N LEU A 50 12.25 6.74 0.30
CA LEU A 50 12.45 6.52 1.73
C LEU A 50 11.81 5.22 2.24
N HIS A 51 10.63 4.86 1.72
CA HIS A 51 9.82 3.78 2.28
C HIS A 51 9.71 2.55 1.39
N LEU A 52 9.94 2.68 0.09
CA LEU A 52 9.80 1.61 -0.89
C LEU A 52 11.10 1.46 -1.69
N PRO A 53 12.15 0.87 -1.09
CA PRO A 53 13.45 0.75 -1.73
C PRO A 53 13.39 -0.14 -2.98
N ASN A 54 14.01 0.29 -4.07
CA ASN A 54 14.04 -0.50 -5.30
C ASN A 54 15.27 -1.42 -5.30
N VAL A 55 15.18 -2.52 -4.61
CA VAL A 55 16.24 -3.51 -4.43
C VAL A 55 15.85 -4.86 -5.00
N PRO A 56 16.81 -5.67 -5.49
CA PRO A 56 16.54 -6.99 -6.07
C PRO A 56 16.13 -8.01 -5.00
N LEU A 57 15.14 -8.82 -5.36
CA LEU A 57 14.68 -10.04 -4.70
C LEU A 57 14.65 -11.18 -5.71
N VAL A 58 14.54 -12.42 -5.24
CA VAL A 58 14.36 -13.61 -6.07
C VAL A 58 13.04 -14.28 -5.66
N SER A 59 12.16 -14.50 -6.63
CA SER A 59 10.89 -15.19 -6.40
C SER A 59 11.10 -16.70 -6.21
N HIS A 60 10.11 -17.38 -5.61
CA HIS A 60 10.11 -18.86 -5.50
C HIS A 60 10.18 -19.56 -6.86
N GLU A 61 9.86 -18.88 -7.95
CA GLU A 61 10.01 -19.41 -9.32
C GLU A 61 11.44 -19.29 -9.83
N GLY A 62 12.31 -18.51 -9.15
CA GLY A 62 13.70 -18.25 -9.53
C GLY A 62 13.88 -16.97 -10.34
N ASN A 63 12.84 -16.16 -10.50
CA ASN A 63 12.93 -14.90 -11.22
C ASN A 63 13.51 -13.80 -10.33
N GLU A 64 14.52 -13.09 -10.83
CA GLU A 64 15.01 -11.87 -10.20
C GLU A 64 14.09 -10.69 -10.53
N VAL A 65 13.67 -9.94 -9.50
CA VAL A 65 12.73 -8.83 -9.60
C VAL A 65 13.17 -7.67 -8.72
N LEU A 66 12.78 -6.46 -9.09
CA LEU A 66 12.99 -5.25 -8.28
C LEU A 66 11.78 -4.99 -7.40
N PHE A 67 12.00 -4.82 -6.09
CA PHE A 67 10.92 -4.68 -5.12
C PHE A 67 9.94 -3.55 -5.46
N TYR A 68 10.42 -2.35 -5.78
CA TYR A 68 9.50 -1.27 -6.11
C TYR A 68 8.97 -1.38 -7.54
N ASP A 69 9.84 -1.42 -8.54
CA ASP A 69 9.42 -1.31 -9.94
C ASP A 69 8.56 -2.50 -10.40
N ASP A 70 8.91 -3.73 -9.97
CA ASP A 70 8.22 -4.93 -10.44
C ASP A 70 7.11 -5.40 -9.51
N LEU A 71 7.22 -5.17 -8.19
CA LEU A 71 6.27 -5.73 -7.24
C LEU A 71 5.26 -4.71 -6.68
N VAL A 72 5.64 -3.45 -6.51
CA VAL A 72 4.83 -2.48 -5.77
C VAL A 72 4.22 -1.40 -6.66
N LYS A 73 4.99 -0.87 -7.59
CA LYS A 73 4.59 0.24 -8.46
C LYS A 73 3.32 -0.08 -9.23
N ASP A 74 2.35 0.84 -9.18
CA ASP A 74 1.05 0.75 -9.84
C ASP A 74 0.19 -0.46 -9.40
N LYS A 75 0.44 -1.02 -8.20
CA LYS A 75 -0.27 -2.21 -7.70
C LYS A 75 -0.90 -1.99 -6.33
N ILE A 76 -1.86 -2.86 -6.02
CA ILE A 76 -2.36 -3.08 -4.68
C ILE A 76 -1.67 -4.34 -4.16
N VAL A 77 -0.99 -4.22 -3.02
CA VAL A 77 -0.13 -5.29 -2.51
C VAL A 77 -0.40 -5.56 -1.03
N THR A 78 -0.20 -6.81 -0.63
CA THR A 78 -0.06 -7.20 0.77
C THR A 78 1.33 -7.79 0.96
N ILE A 79 2.02 -7.43 2.04
CA ILE A 79 3.39 -7.83 2.31
C ILE A 79 3.47 -8.32 3.75
N ASN A 80 3.88 -9.57 3.93
CA ASN A 80 4.23 -10.11 5.22
C ASN A 80 5.64 -10.69 5.20
N PHE A 81 6.23 -10.78 6.38
CA PHE A 81 7.52 -11.45 6.56
C PHE A 81 7.32 -12.79 7.26
N PHE A 82 8.19 -13.73 6.92
CA PHE A 82 8.20 -15.08 7.50
C PHE A 82 9.62 -15.63 7.56
N TYR A 83 9.81 -16.77 8.15
CA TYR A 83 10.92 -17.70 7.89
C TYR A 83 10.43 -19.14 8.05
N SER A 84 10.93 -20.06 7.22
CA SER A 84 10.35 -21.39 7.05
C SER A 84 10.35 -22.24 8.32
N ARG A 85 11.36 -22.08 9.18
CA ARG A 85 11.53 -22.82 10.43
C ARG A 85 11.03 -22.09 11.67
N CYS A 86 10.10 -21.15 11.51
CA CYS A 86 9.44 -20.49 12.62
C CYS A 86 8.43 -21.44 13.27
N ASN A 87 8.51 -21.62 14.59
CA ASN A 87 7.59 -22.46 15.35
C ASN A 87 6.59 -21.64 16.20
N GLU A 88 6.62 -20.32 16.10
CA GLU A 88 5.83 -19.42 16.93
C GLU A 88 4.70 -18.75 16.12
N ILE A 89 4.92 -17.50 15.72
CA ILE A 89 3.86 -16.67 15.13
C ILE A 89 3.64 -16.94 13.64
N CYS A 90 4.70 -17.29 12.87
CA CYS A 90 4.57 -17.45 11.42
C CYS A 90 3.53 -18.51 11.01
N PRO A 91 3.49 -19.72 11.61
CA PRO A 91 2.47 -20.71 11.22
C PRO A 91 1.04 -20.21 11.40
N ILE A 92 0.79 -19.44 12.47
CA ILE A 92 -0.55 -18.89 12.77
C ILE A 92 -0.92 -17.85 11.71
N VAL A 93 -0.03 -16.90 11.45
CA VAL A 93 -0.22 -15.85 10.43
C VAL A 93 -0.40 -16.44 9.05
N MET A 94 0.48 -17.37 8.64
CA MET A 94 0.45 -17.96 7.32
C MET A 94 -0.80 -18.81 7.10
N ALA A 95 -1.22 -19.59 8.10
CA ALA A 95 -2.47 -20.34 8.04
C ALA A 95 -3.70 -19.41 7.93
N ASN A 96 -3.67 -18.27 8.61
CA ASN A 96 -4.72 -17.26 8.49
C ASN A 96 -4.73 -16.63 7.09
N LEU A 97 -3.56 -16.27 6.55
CA LEU A 97 -3.44 -15.71 5.20
C LEU A 97 -3.90 -16.68 4.10
N VAL A 98 -3.74 -17.99 4.29
CA VAL A 98 -4.35 -19.01 3.38
C VAL A 98 -5.88 -18.90 3.37
N LYS A 99 -6.51 -18.68 4.53
CA LYS A 99 -7.96 -18.47 4.61
C LYS A 99 -8.36 -17.13 3.98
N VAL A 100 -7.61 -16.07 4.26
CA VAL A 100 -7.79 -14.75 3.64
C VAL A 100 -7.73 -14.85 2.11
N GLN A 101 -6.72 -15.55 1.56
CA GLN A 101 -6.61 -15.78 0.12
C GLN A 101 -7.86 -16.46 -0.45
N LYS A 102 -8.44 -17.44 0.26
CA LYS A 102 -9.66 -18.11 -0.16
C LYS A 102 -10.88 -17.19 -0.15
N ILE A 103 -11.00 -16.30 0.84
CA ILE A 103 -12.09 -15.31 0.91
C ILE A 103 -11.98 -14.33 -0.26
N LEU A 104 -10.78 -13.80 -0.53
CA LEU A 104 -10.53 -12.86 -1.62
C LEU A 104 -10.69 -13.50 -3.02
N GLY A 105 -10.51 -14.81 -3.11
CA GLY A 105 -10.73 -15.57 -4.35
C GLY A 105 -9.96 -15.02 -5.53
N ASP A 106 -10.67 -14.77 -6.64
CA ASP A 106 -10.09 -14.30 -7.91
C ASP A 106 -9.52 -12.87 -7.87
N GLN A 107 -9.72 -12.14 -6.78
CA GLN A 107 -9.08 -10.83 -6.63
C GLN A 107 -7.57 -10.97 -6.45
N VAL A 108 -7.11 -12.08 -5.82
CA VAL A 108 -5.68 -12.36 -5.61
C VAL A 108 -5.02 -12.74 -6.94
N GLY A 109 -3.96 -12.03 -7.28
CA GLY A 109 -3.25 -12.15 -8.56
C GLY A 109 -3.83 -11.27 -9.67
N ARG A 110 -5.01 -10.69 -9.49
CA ARG A 110 -5.64 -9.77 -10.47
C ARG A 110 -5.67 -8.34 -9.96
N GLN A 111 -6.26 -8.11 -8.81
CA GLN A 111 -6.38 -6.79 -8.19
C GLN A 111 -5.40 -6.63 -7.03
N ILE A 112 -5.24 -7.66 -6.21
CA ILE A 112 -4.38 -7.68 -5.03
C ILE A 112 -3.26 -8.68 -5.26
N GLN A 113 -2.00 -8.25 -5.09
CA GLN A 113 -0.85 -9.13 -5.12
C GLN A 113 -0.44 -9.46 -3.68
N MET A 114 -0.31 -10.75 -3.35
CA MET A 114 0.15 -11.17 -2.03
C MET A 114 1.63 -11.55 -2.09
N TYR A 115 2.42 -11.00 -1.17
CA TYR A 115 3.86 -11.20 -1.10
C TYR A 115 4.30 -11.63 0.29
N SER A 116 5.07 -12.71 0.35
CA SER A 116 5.75 -13.17 1.56
C SER A 116 7.25 -13.11 1.34
N ILE A 117 7.97 -12.38 2.20
CA ILE A 117 9.42 -12.18 2.09
C ILE A 117 10.09 -12.85 3.29
N THR A 118 11.10 -13.70 3.07
CA THR A 118 11.80 -14.31 4.19
C THR A 118 12.62 -13.32 4.99
N LEU A 119 12.70 -13.52 6.30
CA LEU A 119 13.62 -12.79 7.19
C LEU A 119 14.97 -13.48 7.36
N LYS A 120 15.06 -14.75 6.94
CA LYS A 120 16.27 -15.58 7.08
C LYS A 120 16.71 -16.18 5.76
N PRO A 121 17.12 -15.36 4.77
CA PRO A 121 17.49 -15.87 3.44
C PRO A 121 18.67 -16.85 3.45
N GLU A 122 19.48 -16.87 4.50
CA GLU A 122 20.56 -17.83 4.68
C GLU A 122 20.04 -19.26 4.95
N GLN A 123 18.80 -19.38 5.46
CA GLN A 123 18.12 -20.66 5.72
C GLN A 123 17.05 -20.95 4.69
N ASP A 124 16.47 -19.90 4.11
CA ASP A 124 15.33 -19.95 3.22
C ASP A 124 15.82 -19.70 1.78
N ASP A 125 16.56 -20.67 1.24
CA ASP A 125 16.91 -20.70 -0.17
C ASP A 125 15.69 -20.98 -1.06
N LEU A 126 15.88 -21.07 -2.37
CA LEU A 126 14.79 -21.26 -3.31
C LEU A 126 14.01 -22.57 -3.06
N ASP A 127 14.68 -23.63 -2.68
CA ASP A 127 14.03 -24.92 -2.47
C ASP A 127 13.24 -24.90 -1.16
N ALA A 128 13.79 -24.31 -0.11
CA ALA A 128 13.10 -24.15 1.17
C ALA A 128 11.82 -23.30 1.03
N ILE A 129 11.87 -22.17 0.30
CA ILE A 129 10.65 -21.34 0.11
C ILE A 129 9.62 -21.99 -0.81
N ARG A 130 10.04 -22.80 -1.79
CA ARG A 130 9.13 -23.60 -2.64
C ARG A 130 8.41 -24.67 -1.83
N GLU A 131 9.17 -25.41 -1.02
CA GLU A 131 8.62 -26.43 -0.13
C GLU A 131 7.63 -25.80 0.86
N TYR A 132 8.02 -24.72 1.51
CA TYR A 132 7.16 -24.02 2.47
C TYR A 132 5.86 -23.51 1.82
N ARG A 133 5.94 -22.86 0.65
CA ARG A 133 4.79 -22.43 -0.14
C ARG A 133 3.86 -23.59 -0.50
N SER A 134 4.43 -24.71 -0.94
CA SER A 134 3.69 -25.92 -1.29
C SER A 134 2.98 -26.52 -0.09
N ALA A 135 3.64 -26.63 1.05
CA ALA A 135 3.08 -27.11 2.30
C ALA A 135 1.88 -26.28 2.77
N LEU A 136 1.94 -24.95 2.59
CA LEU A 136 0.84 -24.03 2.85
C LEU A 136 -0.31 -24.15 1.86
N ARG A 137 -0.08 -24.75 0.70
CA ARG A 137 -1.04 -24.77 -0.43
C ARG A 137 -1.42 -23.34 -0.86
N ALA A 138 -0.44 -22.43 -0.86
CA ALA A 138 -0.64 -21.06 -1.32
C ALA A 138 -1.03 -21.05 -2.80
N GLY A 139 -2.15 -20.42 -3.12
CA GLY A 139 -2.72 -20.37 -4.47
C GLY A 139 -2.00 -19.37 -5.41
N PRO A 140 -2.49 -19.22 -6.64
CA PRO A 140 -2.02 -18.22 -7.59
C PRO A 140 -2.12 -16.80 -7.02
N GLY A 141 -1.25 -15.90 -7.48
CA GLY A 141 -1.23 -14.49 -7.03
C GLY A 141 -0.59 -14.27 -5.66
N TRP A 142 -0.14 -15.34 -4.98
CA TRP A 142 0.66 -15.27 -3.77
C TRP A 142 2.09 -15.73 -4.05
N THR A 143 3.03 -14.78 -4.06
CA THR A 143 4.43 -15.01 -4.40
C THR A 143 5.32 -14.92 -3.16
N PHE A 144 6.29 -15.83 -3.07
CA PHE A 144 7.27 -15.91 -1.99
C PHE A 144 8.63 -15.46 -2.51
N PHE A 145 9.36 -14.71 -1.67
CA PHE A 145 10.64 -14.12 -2.06
C PHE A 145 11.74 -14.40 -1.05
N THR A 146 12.93 -14.59 -1.59
CA THR A 146 14.21 -14.57 -0.89
C THR A 146 15.13 -13.53 -1.52
N GLY A 147 16.34 -13.37 -1.03
CA GLY A 147 17.31 -12.43 -1.58
C GLY A 147 18.47 -12.17 -0.63
N LYS A 148 19.24 -11.12 -0.92
CA LYS A 148 20.33 -10.72 -0.01
C LYS A 148 19.74 -10.14 1.28
N THR A 149 20.26 -10.54 2.44
CA THR A 149 19.87 -10.05 3.77
C THR A 149 19.80 -8.52 3.84
N ALA A 150 20.80 -7.84 3.30
CA ALA A 150 20.83 -6.37 3.28
C ALA A 150 19.66 -5.74 2.47
N ASN A 151 19.18 -6.40 1.42
CA ASN A 151 18.06 -5.93 0.63
C ASN A 151 16.74 -6.14 1.38
N ILE A 152 16.58 -7.31 1.99
CA ILE A 152 15.42 -7.66 2.81
C ILE A 152 15.31 -6.70 4.01
N ASP A 153 16.43 -6.41 4.68
CA ASP A 153 16.46 -5.45 5.80
C ASP A 153 16.08 -4.03 5.36
N LYS A 154 16.53 -3.59 4.18
CA LYS A 154 16.10 -2.30 3.62
C LYS A 154 14.59 -2.25 3.38
N ILE A 155 14.00 -3.30 2.80
CA ILE A 155 12.55 -3.39 2.58
C ILE A 155 11.83 -3.36 3.92
N ARG A 156 12.23 -4.23 4.86
CA ARG A 156 11.64 -4.34 6.20
C ARG A 156 11.59 -2.99 6.91
N ARG A 157 12.71 -2.28 6.93
CA ARG A 157 12.82 -0.94 7.54
C ARG A 157 11.99 0.10 6.79
N GLY A 158 12.07 0.09 5.47
CA GLY A 158 11.35 1.04 4.62
C GLY A 158 9.84 1.01 4.84
N ILE A 159 9.23 -0.18 4.88
CA ILE A 159 7.78 -0.33 5.10
C ILE A 159 7.37 -0.33 6.59
N GLY A 160 8.31 0.00 7.48
CA GLY A 160 8.04 0.15 8.91
C GLY A 160 7.82 -1.15 9.66
N PHE A 161 8.43 -2.24 9.22
CA PHE A 161 8.44 -3.52 9.94
C PHE A 161 9.66 -3.57 10.86
N THR A 162 9.68 -2.70 11.86
CA THR A 162 10.81 -2.49 12.78
C THR A 162 10.33 -2.27 14.22
N TYR A 163 11.22 -2.55 15.15
CA TYR A 163 11.04 -2.16 16.55
C TYR A 163 11.85 -0.90 16.87
N PRO A 164 11.34 -0.03 17.77
CA PRO A 164 12.10 1.13 18.23
C PRO A 164 13.41 0.76 18.95
N ASP A 165 13.41 -0.36 19.68
CA ASP A 165 14.61 -0.88 20.35
C ASP A 165 15.46 -1.67 19.35
N PRO A 166 16.70 -1.25 19.07
CA PRO A 166 17.60 -1.93 18.15
C PRO A 166 17.99 -3.35 18.58
N ALA A 167 17.93 -3.69 19.86
CA ALA A 167 18.22 -5.04 20.35
C ALA A 167 17.07 -5.98 19.98
N ILE A 168 15.84 -5.54 20.19
CA ILE A 168 14.62 -6.27 19.79
C ILE A 168 14.53 -6.34 18.27
N ASP A 169 14.81 -5.24 17.55
CA ASP A 169 14.72 -5.18 16.09
C ASP A 169 15.67 -6.14 15.37
N ARG A 170 16.81 -6.45 15.99
CA ARG A 170 17.77 -7.44 15.44
C ARG A 170 17.32 -8.88 15.63
N ASP A 171 16.48 -9.12 16.62
CA ASP A 171 15.96 -10.47 16.88
C ASP A 171 14.75 -10.75 16.00
N VAL A 172 14.97 -11.42 14.87
CA VAL A 172 13.91 -11.77 13.92
C VAL A 172 12.85 -12.73 14.50
N THR A 173 13.06 -13.30 15.67
CA THR A 173 12.08 -14.14 16.37
C THR A 173 11.03 -13.30 17.10
N GLN A 174 11.31 -12.04 17.39
CA GLN A 174 10.41 -11.12 18.10
C GLN A 174 9.36 -10.45 17.18
N HIS A 175 9.25 -10.86 15.94
CA HIS A 175 8.37 -10.18 14.98
C HIS A 175 6.89 -10.48 15.23
N ILE A 176 6.09 -9.43 15.34
CA ILE A 176 4.66 -9.45 15.70
C ILE A 176 3.70 -9.95 14.61
N GLY A 177 4.19 -10.53 13.54
CA GLY A 177 3.34 -11.12 12.50
C GLY A 177 2.38 -10.14 11.83
N ASN A 178 2.73 -8.85 11.74
CA ASN A 178 1.93 -7.87 11.03
C ASN A 178 2.00 -8.08 9.52
N VAL A 179 0.90 -7.77 8.85
CA VAL A 179 0.82 -7.67 7.40
C VAL A 179 0.73 -6.19 7.02
N ARG A 180 1.61 -5.75 6.14
CA ARG A 180 1.51 -4.44 5.48
C ARG A 180 0.67 -4.60 4.22
N TYR A 181 -0.18 -3.63 3.93
CA TYR A 181 -0.95 -3.63 2.71
C TYR A 181 -1.15 -2.20 2.22
N GLY A 182 -1.26 -2.04 0.91
CA GLY A 182 -1.39 -0.71 0.34
C GLY A 182 -1.81 -0.69 -1.12
N ASN A 183 -2.34 0.46 -1.50
CA ASN A 183 -2.65 0.85 -2.86
C ASN A 183 -1.61 1.91 -3.26
N GLU A 184 -0.57 1.50 -4.00
CA GLU A 184 0.54 2.38 -4.35
C GLU A 184 0.08 3.56 -5.22
N PRO A 185 -0.74 3.40 -6.26
CA PRO A 185 -1.29 4.50 -7.02
C PRO A 185 -1.91 5.61 -6.17
N LEU A 186 -2.60 5.26 -5.11
CA LEU A 186 -3.25 6.21 -4.20
C LEU A 186 -2.37 6.64 -3.02
N MET A 187 -1.16 6.08 -2.90
CA MET A 187 -0.27 6.27 -1.73
C MET A 187 -0.96 5.94 -0.40
N LEU A 188 -1.87 4.98 -0.41
CA LEU A 188 -2.56 4.49 0.79
C LEU A 188 -1.83 3.26 1.33
N TRP A 189 -1.42 3.33 2.60
CA TRP A 189 -0.72 2.24 3.27
C TRP A 189 -1.28 2.03 4.66
N ALA A 190 -1.43 0.78 5.05
CA ALA A 190 -1.88 0.38 6.37
C ALA A 190 -1.21 -0.91 6.83
N ALA A 191 -1.53 -1.34 8.04
CA ALA A 191 -1.07 -2.59 8.60
C ALA A 191 -2.14 -3.20 9.47
N CYS A 192 -2.17 -4.52 9.54
CA CYS A 192 -2.99 -5.26 10.48
C CYS A 192 -2.21 -6.44 11.08
N PRO A 193 -2.58 -6.90 12.29
CA PRO A 193 -2.07 -8.16 12.81
C PRO A 193 -2.51 -9.32 11.92
N GLY A 194 -1.56 -10.10 11.39
CA GLY A 194 -1.88 -11.23 10.50
C GLY A 194 -2.63 -12.38 11.18
N GLN A 195 -2.65 -12.39 12.51
CA GLN A 195 -3.41 -13.34 13.34
C GLN A 195 -4.82 -12.83 13.73
N ALA A 196 -5.20 -11.62 13.30
CA ALA A 196 -6.53 -11.10 13.55
C ALA A 196 -7.60 -11.95 12.84
N HIS A 197 -8.87 -11.66 13.14
CA HIS A 197 -9.98 -12.39 12.54
C HIS A 197 -9.90 -12.40 11.01
N THR A 198 -10.06 -13.55 10.39
CA THR A 198 -9.77 -13.79 8.97
C THR A 198 -10.56 -12.85 8.06
N GLU A 199 -11.86 -12.71 8.33
CA GLU A 199 -12.77 -11.86 7.56
C GLU A 199 -12.38 -10.39 7.65
N TRP A 200 -12.02 -9.92 8.84
CA TRP A 200 -11.56 -8.55 9.04
C TRP A 200 -10.25 -8.26 8.29
N VAL A 201 -9.32 -9.23 8.26
CA VAL A 201 -8.07 -9.09 7.48
C VAL A 201 -8.40 -9.03 5.98
N ALA A 202 -9.31 -9.89 5.49
CA ALA A 202 -9.75 -9.88 4.09
C ALA A 202 -10.41 -8.54 3.72
N GLU A 203 -11.36 -8.07 4.52
CA GLU A 203 -12.02 -6.77 4.35
C GLU A 203 -11.02 -5.60 4.33
N SER A 204 -9.98 -5.66 5.18
CA SER A 204 -8.92 -4.65 5.19
C SER A 204 -8.16 -4.58 3.87
N PHE A 205 -7.96 -5.71 3.20
CA PHE A 205 -7.31 -5.75 1.89
C PHE A 205 -8.26 -5.31 0.78
N GLU A 206 -9.52 -5.72 0.80
CA GLU A 206 -10.55 -5.28 -0.14
C GLU A 206 -10.76 -3.76 -0.08
N TRP A 207 -10.65 -3.17 1.10
CA TRP A 207 -10.73 -1.72 1.25
C TRP A 207 -9.70 -0.97 0.41
N MET A 208 -8.54 -1.55 0.15
CA MET A 208 -7.54 -0.95 -0.72
C MET A 208 -7.95 -0.95 -2.20
N VAL A 209 -8.82 -1.88 -2.61
CA VAL A 209 -9.37 -1.94 -3.98
C VAL A 209 -10.44 -0.87 -4.18
N HIS A 210 -11.28 -0.66 -3.17
CA HIS A 210 -12.44 0.23 -3.24
C HIS A 210 -12.48 1.23 -2.06
N PRO A 211 -11.49 2.10 -1.90
CA PRO A 211 -11.42 2.99 -0.74
C PRO A 211 -12.57 4.01 -0.67
N GLU A 212 -13.28 4.23 -1.77
CA GLU A 212 -14.39 5.18 -1.85
C GLU A 212 -15.72 4.61 -1.33
N THR A 213 -15.93 3.30 -1.48
CA THR A 213 -17.18 2.64 -1.08
C THR A 213 -17.25 2.37 0.42
N ASN A 214 -16.12 2.32 1.09
CA ASN A 214 -15.99 2.06 2.53
C ASN A 214 -15.89 3.34 3.39
N ARG A 215 -16.30 4.49 2.87
CA ARG A 215 -16.64 5.61 3.74
C ARG A 215 -17.78 5.16 4.63
N VAL A 216 -17.40 4.79 5.86
CA VAL A 216 -18.31 4.42 6.95
C VAL A 216 -19.59 5.23 6.80
N GLN A 217 -20.71 4.55 6.51
CA GLN A 217 -22.02 5.12 6.77
C GLN A 217 -22.03 5.40 8.26
N LYS A 218 -21.77 6.66 8.64
CA LYS A 218 -22.00 7.10 10.00
C LYS A 218 -23.48 6.87 10.28
N PRO A 219 -23.83 6.19 11.37
CA PRO A 219 -25.21 6.08 11.81
C PRO A 219 -25.80 7.45 12.08
#